data_b6f8d8367dfe7cec440b24134c1d9600
#
_entry.id   b6f8d8367dfe7cec440b24134c1d9600
#
_cell.length_a   1.000
_cell.length_b   1.000
_cell.length_c   1.000
_cell.angle_alpha   90.00
_cell.angle_beta   90.00
_cell.angle_gamma   90.00
#
_symmetry.space_group_name_H-M   'P 1'
#
loop_
_entity.id
_entity.type
_entity.pdbx_description
1 polymer ?
#
loop_
_entity_poly.entity_id
_entity_poly.type
_entity_poly.pdbx_seq_one_letter_code
_entity_poly.pdbx_strand_id
1 'polypeptide(L)'
;MTDTFPEFCKTCIHRVEGTGGLHCLPCEVRYNVVTKEPRPSEYLVDYKVTESPIKDSGERTVFSTGFQRDMHTGKGRMDLLPWNAIIAVSKHCENGALKYGEHNVDLGCPMHSLMDSGMRHAAKVLIGMDDEPHLEAACWNFLWALEMKLTRPDMTDIPWKPEDKENK
;
A
#
# COMPACT_ATOMS: atom_id res chain seq x y z
N MET A 1 -35.20 5.20 -36.42
CA MET A 1 -35.21 5.89 -35.13
C MET A 1 -34.08 6.95 -35.21
N THR A 2 -34.46 8.22 -35.34
CA THR A 2 -33.50 9.31 -35.49
C THR A 2 -32.83 9.52 -34.12
N ASP A 3 -31.50 9.37 -34.06
CA ASP A 3 -30.68 9.67 -32.90
C ASP A 3 -30.79 11.16 -32.53
N THR A 4 -31.69 11.46 -31.61
CA THR A 4 -31.82 12.79 -31.02
C THR A 4 -30.92 12.94 -29.81
N PHE A 5 -29.60 12.96 -30.03
CA PHE A 5 -28.68 13.41 -29.00
C PHE A 5 -28.85 14.90 -28.75
N PRO A 6 -28.81 15.35 -27.48
CA PRO A 6 -28.77 16.77 -27.19
C PRO A 6 -27.58 17.42 -27.93
N GLU A 7 -27.76 18.66 -28.38
CA GLU A 7 -26.79 19.31 -29.26
C GLU A 7 -25.39 19.47 -28.65
N PHE A 8 -25.33 19.60 -27.32
CA PHE A 8 -24.05 19.65 -26.57
C PHE A 8 -23.30 18.29 -26.55
N CYS A 9 -23.96 17.17 -26.78
CA CYS A 9 -23.30 15.88 -26.91
C CYS A 9 -22.57 15.70 -28.25
N LYS A 10 -22.93 16.49 -29.27
CA LYS A 10 -22.29 16.45 -30.61
C LYS A 10 -20.85 16.99 -30.62
N THR A 11 -20.53 17.86 -29.66
CA THR A 11 -19.21 18.52 -29.52
C THR A 11 -18.40 17.98 -28.32
N CYS A 12 -18.90 16.97 -27.59
CA CYS A 12 -18.25 16.46 -26.44
C CYS A 12 -16.99 15.63 -26.79
N ILE A 13 -15.85 15.99 -26.19
CA ILE A 13 -14.57 15.30 -26.39
C ILE A 13 -14.55 13.84 -25.91
N HIS A 14 -15.56 13.44 -25.11
CA HIS A 14 -15.70 12.07 -24.60
C HIS A 14 -16.61 11.19 -25.48
N ARG A 15 -16.98 11.64 -26.67
CA ARG A 15 -17.76 10.83 -27.62
C ARG A 15 -16.88 9.73 -28.18
N VAL A 16 -17.21 8.47 -27.86
CA VAL A 16 -16.61 7.28 -28.48
C VAL A 16 -17.49 6.87 -29.65
N GLU A 17 -16.98 6.97 -30.89
CA GLU A 17 -17.66 6.51 -32.08
C GLU A 17 -17.78 4.98 -32.06
N GLY A 18 -18.99 4.45 -32.26
CA GLY A 18 -19.22 3.02 -32.45
C GLY A 18 -19.78 2.24 -31.29
N THR A 19 -19.90 2.80 -30.13
CA THR A 19 -20.70 2.20 -29.04
C THR A 19 -22.06 2.86 -29.03
N GLY A 20 -23.14 2.12 -29.00
CA GLY A 20 -24.55 2.61 -29.03
C GLY A 20 -24.92 3.55 -27.89
N GLY A 21 -24.10 4.47 -27.61
CA GLY A 21 -24.27 5.81 -27.10
C GLY A 21 -24.90 5.98 -25.74
N LEU A 22 -24.58 5.26 -24.68
CA LEU A 22 -25.33 5.49 -23.44
C LEU A 22 -24.54 5.65 -22.14
N HIS A 23 -23.21 5.60 -22.14
CA HIS A 23 -22.47 5.70 -20.88
C HIS A 23 -21.33 6.71 -20.92
N CYS A 24 -21.67 7.98 -20.83
CA CYS A 24 -20.73 9.02 -20.45
C CYS A 24 -21.05 9.45 -19.02
N LEU A 25 -20.27 8.95 -18.04
CA LEU A 25 -20.44 9.27 -16.62
C LEU A 25 -20.67 10.78 -16.32
N PRO A 26 -19.96 11.73 -16.96
CA PRO A 26 -20.23 13.15 -16.78
C PRO A 26 -21.62 13.58 -17.27
N CYS A 27 -22.19 12.90 -18.27
CA CYS A 27 -23.54 13.24 -18.78
C CYS A 27 -24.64 12.61 -17.95
N GLU A 28 -24.43 11.43 -17.39
CA GLU A 28 -25.38 10.79 -16.46
C GLU A 28 -25.59 11.60 -15.19
N VAL A 29 -24.54 12.28 -14.72
CA VAL A 29 -24.64 13.15 -13.53
C VAL A 29 -25.42 14.43 -13.82
N ARG A 30 -25.37 14.97 -15.05
CA ARG A 30 -25.98 16.25 -15.43
C ARG A 30 -27.35 16.14 -16.05
N TYR A 31 -27.71 14.96 -16.56
CA TYR A 31 -28.95 14.77 -17.32
C TYR A 31 -29.64 13.47 -16.91
N ASN A 32 -30.91 13.51 -16.68
CA ASN A 32 -31.68 12.28 -16.47
C ASN A 32 -31.90 11.61 -17.84
N VAL A 33 -31.18 10.52 -18.09
CA VAL A 33 -31.21 9.79 -19.38
C VAL A 33 -32.58 9.25 -19.70
N VAL A 34 -33.40 8.97 -18.68
CA VAL A 34 -34.78 8.41 -18.84
C VAL A 34 -35.76 9.50 -19.19
N THR A 35 -35.71 10.64 -18.50
CA THR A 35 -36.71 11.74 -18.69
C THR A 35 -36.24 12.78 -19.69
N LYS A 36 -34.95 12.78 -20.08
CA LYS A 36 -34.32 13.81 -20.94
C LYS A 36 -34.44 15.24 -20.38
N GLU A 37 -34.64 15.37 -19.08
CA GLU A 37 -34.73 16.64 -18.38
C GLU A 37 -33.44 16.92 -17.58
N PRO A 38 -33.05 18.19 -17.42
CA PRO A 38 -31.94 18.55 -16.53
C PRO A 38 -32.27 18.11 -15.10
N ARG A 39 -31.34 17.50 -14.42
CA ARG A 39 -31.50 17.17 -12.99
C ARG A 39 -31.63 18.47 -12.20
N PRO A 40 -32.48 18.48 -11.14
CA PRO A 40 -32.55 19.61 -10.21
C PRO A 40 -31.17 19.98 -9.70
N SER A 41 -30.93 21.26 -9.48
CA SER A 41 -29.63 21.82 -9.07
C SER A 41 -29.07 21.21 -7.77
N GLU A 42 -29.93 20.68 -6.92
CA GLU A 42 -29.56 19.96 -5.69
C GLU A 42 -28.80 18.64 -5.95
N TYR A 43 -28.93 18.04 -7.15
CA TYR A 43 -28.17 16.87 -7.61
C TYR A 43 -26.94 17.21 -8.46
N LEU A 44 -26.81 18.51 -8.82
CA LEU A 44 -25.58 19.00 -9.44
C LEU A 44 -24.57 19.25 -8.32
N VAL A 45 -23.93 18.19 -7.85
CA VAL A 45 -22.70 18.34 -7.09
C VAL A 45 -21.75 19.05 -8.04
N ASP A 46 -21.51 20.32 -7.77
CA ASP A 46 -20.49 21.11 -8.46
C ASP A 46 -19.15 20.42 -8.13
N TYR A 47 -18.75 19.47 -8.97
CA TYR A 47 -17.45 18.84 -8.92
C TYR A 47 -16.44 19.89 -9.37
N LYS A 48 -16.28 20.91 -8.53
CA LYS A 48 -15.06 21.70 -8.55
C LYS A 48 -13.97 20.76 -8.04
N VAL A 49 -13.34 20.03 -8.95
CA VAL A 49 -12.02 19.46 -8.69
C VAL A 49 -11.09 20.67 -8.56
N THR A 50 -11.16 21.32 -7.41
CA THR A 50 -10.35 22.51 -7.13
C THR A 50 -8.90 22.13 -6.89
N GLU A 51 -8.64 20.88 -6.45
CA GLU A 51 -7.29 20.36 -6.29
C GLU A 51 -7.32 18.82 -6.40
N SER A 52 -6.32 18.24 -7.04
CA SER A 52 -6.13 16.80 -7.04
C SER A 52 -5.76 16.36 -5.61
N PRO A 53 -6.43 15.34 -5.04
CA PRO A 53 -6.00 14.76 -3.76
C PRO A 53 -4.63 14.08 -3.86
N ILE A 54 -4.12 13.88 -5.09
CA ILE A 54 -2.80 13.32 -5.35
C ILE A 54 -1.78 14.44 -5.27
N LYS A 55 -0.87 14.35 -4.30
CA LYS A 55 0.24 15.29 -4.16
C LYS A 55 1.15 15.20 -5.37
N ASP A 56 1.44 16.34 -5.98
CA ASP A 56 2.43 16.45 -7.05
C ASP A 56 3.85 16.42 -6.45
N SER A 57 4.70 15.56 -6.98
CA SER A 57 6.11 15.48 -6.60
C SER A 57 7.01 16.43 -7.45
N GLY A 58 6.44 17.17 -8.37
CA GLY A 58 7.10 18.14 -9.26
C GLY A 58 7.68 17.50 -10.52
N GLU A 59 8.77 16.77 -10.40
CA GLU A 59 9.42 16.14 -11.54
C GLU A 59 8.68 14.85 -11.98
N ARG A 60 8.71 14.60 -13.29
CA ARG A 60 8.04 13.46 -13.91
C ARG A 60 9.00 12.58 -14.72
N THR A 61 8.77 11.29 -14.67
CA THR A 61 9.32 10.34 -15.63
C THR A 61 8.40 10.28 -16.84
N VAL A 62 8.94 10.51 -18.04
CA VAL A 62 8.24 10.37 -19.31
C VAL A 62 8.72 9.10 -20.00
N PHE A 63 7.80 8.21 -20.33
CA PHE A 63 8.08 6.96 -21.03
C PHE A 63 8.03 7.15 -22.56
N SER A 64 8.64 6.24 -23.31
CA SER A 64 8.66 6.28 -24.79
C SER A 64 7.27 6.27 -25.42
N THR A 65 6.25 5.80 -24.70
CA THR A 65 4.84 5.82 -25.11
C THR A 65 4.15 7.18 -24.90
N GLY A 66 4.84 8.15 -24.27
CA GLY A 66 4.26 9.42 -23.84
C GLY A 66 3.56 9.39 -22.48
N PHE A 67 3.46 8.20 -21.85
CA PHE A 67 2.92 8.07 -20.49
C PHE A 67 3.83 8.78 -19.49
N GLN A 68 3.22 9.50 -18.54
CA GLN A 68 3.94 10.25 -17.50
C GLN A 68 3.59 9.76 -16.11
N ARG A 69 4.57 9.77 -15.23
CA ARG A 69 4.44 9.43 -13.80
C ARG A 69 5.37 10.29 -12.96
N ASP A 70 5.01 10.47 -11.71
CA ASP A 70 5.90 11.02 -10.71
C ASP A 70 7.21 10.23 -10.63
N MET A 71 8.30 10.92 -10.35
CA MET A 71 9.61 10.27 -10.20
C MET A 71 9.59 9.18 -9.16
N HIS A 72 10.33 8.10 -9.45
CA HIS A 72 10.51 6.96 -8.55
C HIS A 72 11.61 7.17 -7.51
N THR A 73 12.51 8.12 -7.75
CA THR A 73 13.69 8.36 -6.90
C THR A 73 13.29 8.62 -5.45
N GLY A 74 13.89 7.89 -4.53
CA GLY A 74 13.65 8.02 -3.09
C GLY A 74 12.40 7.30 -2.56
N LYS A 75 11.54 6.74 -3.41
CA LYS A 75 10.31 6.02 -2.99
C LYS A 75 10.53 4.53 -2.71
N GLY A 76 11.75 4.03 -2.86
CA GLY A 76 12.07 2.61 -2.79
C GLY A 76 11.66 1.84 -4.06
N ARG A 77 12.21 0.65 -4.20
CA ARG A 77 12.01 -0.24 -5.35
C ARG A 77 11.39 -1.56 -4.88
N MET A 78 10.08 -1.57 -4.75
CA MET A 78 9.32 -2.75 -4.31
C MET A 78 9.47 -3.93 -5.27
N ASP A 79 9.72 -3.66 -6.56
CA ASP A 79 9.95 -4.65 -7.60
C ASP A 79 11.27 -5.42 -7.45
N LEU A 80 12.22 -4.90 -6.64
CA LEU A 80 13.48 -5.57 -6.33
C LEU A 80 13.43 -6.45 -5.07
N LEU A 81 12.30 -6.50 -4.38
CA LEU A 81 12.16 -7.36 -3.20
C LEU A 81 12.03 -8.83 -3.60
N PRO A 82 12.59 -9.75 -2.80
CA PRO A 82 12.43 -11.19 -3.01
C PRO A 82 11.04 -11.65 -2.57
N TRP A 83 10.04 -11.48 -3.42
CA TRP A 83 8.63 -11.69 -3.08
C TRP A 83 8.31 -13.09 -2.55
N ASN A 84 8.98 -14.13 -3.04
CA ASN A 84 8.79 -15.48 -2.50
C ASN A 84 9.17 -15.57 -1.02
N ALA A 85 10.26 -14.91 -0.62
CA ALA A 85 10.67 -14.85 0.78
C ALA A 85 9.69 -14.01 1.62
N ILE A 86 9.21 -12.88 1.09
CA ILE A 86 8.21 -12.05 1.78
C ILE A 86 6.91 -12.83 2.00
N ILE A 87 6.45 -13.61 1.00
CA ILE A 87 5.28 -14.50 1.14
C ILE A 87 5.53 -15.59 2.19
N ALA A 88 6.72 -16.18 2.24
CA ALA A 88 7.05 -17.17 3.27
C ALA A 88 7.00 -16.57 4.68
N VAL A 89 7.55 -15.38 4.87
CA VAL A 89 7.48 -14.65 6.15
C VAL A 89 6.03 -14.28 6.51
N SER A 90 5.19 -13.93 5.54
CA SER A 90 3.77 -13.63 5.81
C SER A 90 3.00 -14.85 6.32
N LYS A 91 3.30 -16.05 5.82
CA LYS A 91 2.75 -17.31 6.37
C LYS A 91 3.23 -17.58 7.80
N HIS A 92 4.47 -17.21 8.12
CA HIS A 92 4.96 -17.27 9.50
C HIS A 92 4.17 -16.31 10.42
N CYS A 93 3.79 -15.12 9.93
CA CYS A 93 2.89 -14.21 10.66
C CYS A 93 1.52 -14.85 10.94
N GLU A 94 0.94 -15.53 9.95
CA GLU A 94 -0.34 -16.24 10.11
C GLU A 94 -0.26 -17.30 11.23
N ASN A 95 0.79 -18.10 11.24
CA ASN A 95 1.03 -19.09 12.32
C ASN A 95 1.21 -18.42 13.69
N GLY A 96 1.89 -17.29 13.74
CA GLY A 96 2.05 -16.50 14.96
C GLY A 96 0.71 -15.96 15.47
N ALA A 97 -0.15 -15.47 14.57
CA ALA A 97 -1.48 -14.97 14.92
C ALA A 97 -2.38 -16.05 15.52
N LEU A 98 -2.31 -17.28 15.02
CA LEU A 98 -3.03 -18.43 15.60
C LEU A 98 -2.60 -18.72 17.04
N LYS A 99 -1.33 -18.47 17.39
CA LYS A 99 -0.78 -18.77 18.71
C LYS A 99 -0.95 -17.64 19.73
N TYR A 100 -0.77 -16.39 19.28
CA TYR A 100 -0.65 -15.22 20.17
C TYR A 100 -1.74 -14.17 19.95
N GLY A 101 -2.59 -14.34 18.93
CA GLY A 101 -3.56 -13.35 18.47
C GLY A 101 -3.00 -12.43 17.40
N GLU A 102 -3.90 -11.87 16.59
CA GLU A 102 -3.56 -10.89 15.57
C GLU A 102 -2.98 -9.63 16.22
N HIS A 103 -2.02 -9.02 15.55
CA HIS A 103 -1.40 -7.76 15.98
C HIS A 103 -0.72 -7.77 17.37
N ASN A 104 -0.44 -8.95 17.92
CA ASN A 104 0.21 -9.06 19.21
C ASN A 104 1.58 -8.34 19.26
N VAL A 105 2.34 -8.38 18.18
CA VAL A 105 3.65 -7.73 18.10
C VAL A 105 3.56 -6.20 18.07
N ASP A 106 2.43 -5.63 17.64
CA ASP A 106 2.19 -4.18 17.58
C ASP A 106 2.13 -3.56 18.99
N LEU A 107 1.91 -4.37 20.02
CA LEU A 107 2.02 -3.94 21.42
C LEU A 107 3.43 -3.46 21.77
N GLY A 108 4.42 -3.86 20.98
CA GLY A 108 5.83 -3.52 21.14
C GLY A 108 6.64 -4.67 21.73
N CYS A 109 7.83 -4.86 21.16
CA CYS A 109 8.79 -5.84 21.64
C CYS A 109 10.18 -5.19 21.69
N PRO A 110 10.91 -5.29 22.81
CA PRO A 110 12.26 -4.79 22.90
C PRO A 110 13.14 -5.35 21.78
N MET A 111 13.90 -4.48 21.12
CA MET A 111 14.67 -4.83 19.93
C MET A 111 15.71 -5.93 20.23
N HIS A 112 16.33 -5.91 21.44
CA HIS A 112 17.26 -6.97 21.84
C HIS A 112 16.61 -8.34 21.83
N SER A 113 15.35 -8.46 22.25
CA SER A 113 14.63 -9.75 22.31
C SER A 113 14.37 -10.31 20.89
N LEU A 114 13.98 -9.45 19.97
CA LEU A 114 13.83 -9.80 18.56
C LEU A 114 15.16 -10.24 17.95
N MET A 115 16.23 -9.46 18.18
CA MET A 115 17.57 -9.78 17.68
C MET A 115 18.08 -11.12 18.22
N ASP A 116 17.94 -11.37 19.52
CA ASP A 116 18.35 -12.62 20.16
C ASP A 116 17.57 -13.84 19.60
N SER A 117 16.27 -13.71 19.47
CA SER A 117 15.42 -14.75 18.88
C SER A 117 15.78 -15.02 17.41
N GLY A 118 15.97 -13.96 16.61
CA GLY A 118 16.39 -14.07 15.22
C GLY A 118 17.72 -14.80 15.05
N MET A 119 18.71 -14.47 15.90
CA MET A 119 20.01 -15.14 15.90
C MET A 119 19.90 -16.61 16.30
N ARG A 120 19.10 -16.97 17.30
CA ARG A 120 18.87 -18.38 17.65
C ARG A 120 18.28 -19.18 16.50
N HIS A 121 17.27 -18.64 15.82
CA HIS A 121 16.70 -19.29 14.65
C HIS A 121 17.70 -19.41 13.49
N ALA A 122 18.48 -18.37 13.22
CA ALA A 122 19.54 -18.43 12.23
C ALA A 122 20.61 -19.51 12.56
N ALA A 123 21.00 -19.62 13.83
CA ALA A 123 21.92 -20.68 14.27
C ALA A 123 21.34 -22.07 14.05
N LYS A 124 20.06 -22.29 14.33
CA LYS A 124 19.38 -23.57 14.10
C LYS A 124 19.38 -23.95 12.61
N VAL A 125 19.18 -22.99 11.70
CA VAL A 125 19.34 -23.23 10.25
C VAL A 125 20.74 -23.73 9.91
N LEU A 126 21.78 -23.06 10.47
CA LEU A 126 23.18 -23.41 10.18
C LEU A 126 23.56 -24.81 10.65
N ILE A 127 22.93 -25.33 11.71
CA ILE A 127 23.19 -26.69 12.23
C ILE A 127 22.20 -27.73 11.67
N GLY A 128 21.32 -27.33 10.73
CA GLY A 128 20.44 -28.24 10.00
C GLY A 128 19.21 -28.68 10.78
N MET A 129 18.74 -27.91 11.75
CA MET A 129 17.46 -28.17 12.42
C MET A 129 16.29 -27.81 11.50
N ASP A 130 15.27 -28.68 11.48
CA ASP A 130 14.08 -28.56 10.62
C ASP A 130 12.75 -28.83 11.37
N ASP A 131 12.77 -28.76 12.69
CA ASP A 131 11.61 -28.97 13.57
C ASP A 131 10.57 -27.85 13.45
N GLU A 132 10.95 -26.69 12.93
CA GLU A 132 10.09 -25.56 12.59
C GLU A 132 10.71 -24.71 11.46
N PRO A 133 9.95 -23.78 10.82
CA PRO A 133 10.47 -22.94 9.74
C PRO A 133 11.44 -21.86 10.27
N HIS A 134 12.64 -22.30 10.67
CA HIS A 134 13.62 -21.44 11.36
C HIS A 134 14.08 -20.26 10.52
N LEU A 135 14.21 -20.41 9.19
CA LEU A 135 14.66 -19.31 8.34
C LEU A 135 13.60 -18.20 8.26
N GLU A 136 12.35 -18.57 8.10
CA GLU A 136 11.22 -17.64 8.11
C GLU A 136 11.10 -16.95 9.47
N ALA A 137 11.28 -17.69 10.56
CA ALA A 137 11.28 -17.14 11.91
C ALA A 137 12.43 -16.15 12.14
N ALA A 138 13.64 -16.45 11.64
CA ALA A 138 14.76 -15.52 11.69
C ALA A 138 14.48 -14.23 10.91
N CYS A 139 14.01 -14.36 9.68
CA CYS A 139 13.63 -13.22 8.83
C CYS A 139 12.53 -12.37 9.50
N TRP A 140 11.50 -13.01 10.06
CA TRP A 140 10.42 -12.34 10.78
C TRP A 140 10.95 -11.50 11.95
N ASN A 141 11.80 -12.07 12.78
CA ASN A 141 12.39 -11.38 13.93
C ASN A 141 13.22 -10.17 13.50
N PHE A 142 14.03 -10.28 12.45
CA PHE A 142 14.84 -9.16 11.96
C PHE A 142 14.01 -8.07 11.28
N LEU A 143 12.94 -8.42 10.56
CA LEU A 143 12.00 -7.46 10.00
C LEU A 143 11.29 -6.67 11.12
N TRP A 144 10.83 -7.35 12.15
CA TRP A 144 10.19 -6.68 13.29
C TRP A 144 11.17 -5.86 14.12
N ALA A 145 12.43 -6.29 14.25
CA ALA A 145 13.46 -5.44 14.87
C ALA A 145 13.69 -4.15 14.08
N LEU A 146 13.67 -4.22 12.75
CA LEU A 146 13.73 -3.03 11.90
C LEU A 146 12.49 -2.16 12.04
N GLU A 147 11.29 -2.76 12.07
CA GLU A 147 10.02 -2.04 12.27
C GLU A 147 10.01 -1.31 13.61
N MET A 148 10.40 -1.97 14.72
CA MET A 148 10.51 -1.33 16.04
C MET A 148 11.47 -0.13 15.99
N LYS A 149 12.62 -0.28 15.34
CA LYS A 149 13.58 0.83 15.19
C LYS A 149 12.97 2.03 14.46
N LEU A 150 12.12 1.80 13.47
CA LEU A 150 11.55 2.86 12.63
C LEU A 150 10.32 3.53 13.25
N THR A 151 9.50 2.77 13.99
CA THR A 151 8.18 3.20 14.45
C THR A 151 8.07 3.33 15.97
N ARG A 152 8.90 2.60 16.73
CA ARG A 152 8.88 2.52 18.19
C ARG A 152 10.26 2.76 18.78
N PRO A 153 10.77 4.00 18.79
CA PRO A 153 12.09 4.33 19.35
C PRO A 153 12.23 3.91 20.82
N ASP A 154 11.13 3.86 21.57
CA ASP A 154 11.05 3.38 22.96
C ASP A 154 11.40 1.89 23.11
N MET A 155 11.28 1.10 22.04
CA MET A 155 11.67 -0.32 21.98
C MET A 155 13.11 -0.54 21.49
N THR A 156 13.83 0.54 21.11
CA THR A 156 15.19 0.47 20.61
C THR A 156 16.18 0.53 21.78
N ASP A 157 16.45 -0.59 22.39
CA ASP A 157 17.27 -0.76 23.59
C ASP A 157 18.70 -1.29 23.29
N ILE A 158 19.10 -1.32 22.03
CA ILE A 158 20.47 -1.64 21.58
C ILE A 158 21.01 -0.55 20.64
N PRO A 159 22.34 -0.27 20.64
CA PRO A 159 23.36 -0.88 21.51
C PRO A 159 23.14 -0.52 22.97
N TRP A 160 23.54 -1.45 23.87
CA TRP A 160 23.41 -1.23 25.32
C TRP A 160 24.14 0.04 25.73
N LYS A 161 23.45 0.92 26.45
CA LYS A 161 24.05 2.12 27.02
C LYS A 161 24.61 1.82 28.42
N PRO A 162 25.66 2.53 28.86
CA PRO A 162 26.22 2.33 30.19
C PRO A 162 25.21 2.43 31.33
N GLU A 163 24.25 3.35 31.23
CA GLU A 163 23.16 3.59 32.19
C GLU A 163 22.16 2.43 32.30
N ASP A 164 22.08 1.58 31.28
CA ASP A 164 21.17 0.41 31.31
C ASP A 164 21.71 -0.74 32.20
N LYS A 165 22.96 -0.61 32.69
CA LYS A 165 23.59 -1.61 33.54
C LYS A 165 23.30 -1.42 35.04
N GLU A 166 22.81 -0.24 35.44
CA GLU A 166 22.59 0.08 36.86
C GLU A 166 21.24 -0.41 37.40
N ASN A 167 20.33 -0.91 36.53
CA ASN A 167 18.97 -1.31 36.89
C ASN A 167 18.69 -2.83 36.76
N LYS A 168 19.70 -3.69 36.82
CA LYS A 168 19.52 -5.15 36.80
C LYS A 168 20.00 -5.80 38.08
#